data_7f5b707c0825473076aaa01c98fe343c
#
_entry.id   7f5b707c0825473076aaa01c98fe343c
#
_cell.length_a   1.000
_cell.length_b   1.000
_cell.length_c   1.000
_cell.angle_alpha   90.00
_cell.angle_beta   90.00
_cell.angle_gamma   90.00
#
_symmetry.space_group_name_H-M   'P 1'
#
loop_
_entity.id
_entity.type
_entity.pdbx_description
1 polymer ?
#
loop_
_entity_poly.entity_id
_entity_poly.type
_entity_poly.pdbx_seq_one_letter_code
_entity_poly.pdbx_strand_id
1 'polypeptide(L)'
;MNLRGVGHRYGLRGAWVLRGVDLTLPARTLVRVEGGNGTGKSTLLRLLAGLDAPAEGRITGRRARTAYVPERFPAALPLTATGYLVHLGRIHGLRSAEAKRRAGEWLTRFGAADHARTPLAELSKGTSQKVAVAQALLAEPDLLVLDEAWTGLDTAARAELDRAVAERVAAGATVVFVDHDPRRLAGAADLTLRTGGGGVHRVTAPAPTGPAPGPHVLIEAVGPPGAPLPEDLPGDPARDRRTGAVPGLVRLTVPAPYSDAVLAALLTARPPWHIRQVAPAEAPAYRPAGNVVPAQAPVQARTPEAPEVSEAP
;
A
#
# COMPACT_ATOMS: atom_id res chain seq x y z
N MET A 1 -4.22 -16.92 8.78
CA MET A 1 -5.51 -16.54 9.40
C MET A 1 -6.57 -16.57 8.33
N ASN A 2 -7.76 -17.10 8.64
CA ASN A 2 -8.83 -17.26 7.66
C ASN A 2 -10.13 -16.64 8.18
N LEU A 3 -10.77 -15.84 7.34
CA LEU A 3 -12.11 -15.29 7.50
C LEU A 3 -13.06 -16.11 6.62
N ARG A 4 -14.21 -16.52 7.15
CA ARG A 4 -15.24 -17.25 6.38
C ARG A 4 -16.61 -16.65 6.63
N GLY A 5 -17.22 -16.07 5.59
CA GLY A 5 -18.52 -15.42 5.64
C GLY A 5 -18.60 -14.30 6.69
N VAL A 6 -17.49 -13.60 6.98
CA VAL A 6 -17.41 -12.63 8.07
C VAL A 6 -18.24 -11.41 7.73
N GLY A 7 -19.14 -11.04 8.66
CA GLY A 7 -19.90 -9.81 8.66
C GLY A 7 -19.74 -9.05 9.95
N HIS A 8 -19.78 -7.72 9.88
CA HIS A 8 -19.75 -6.84 11.04
C HIS A 8 -20.65 -5.62 10.86
N ARG A 9 -21.33 -5.26 11.94
CA ARG A 9 -22.15 -4.05 12.07
C ARG A 9 -22.04 -3.52 13.50
N TYR A 10 -22.16 -2.21 13.64
CA TYR A 10 -22.19 -1.59 14.95
C TYR A 10 -23.62 -1.59 15.51
N GLY A 11 -23.80 -2.32 16.62
CA GLY A 11 -25.11 -2.52 17.25
C GLY A 11 -25.99 -3.57 16.54
N LEU A 12 -27.05 -4.00 17.22
CA LEU A 12 -27.90 -5.10 16.77
C LEU A 12 -28.70 -4.80 15.49
N ARG A 13 -29.04 -3.52 15.25
CA ARG A 13 -29.86 -3.06 14.10
C ARG A 13 -29.11 -2.12 13.17
N GLY A 14 -27.79 -1.94 13.37
CA GLY A 14 -26.96 -1.07 12.54
C GLY A 14 -26.83 -1.60 11.11
N ALA A 15 -26.53 -0.70 10.18
CA ALA A 15 -26.18 -1.09 8.82
C ALA A 15 -24.92 -1.95 8.79
N TRP A 16 -24.88 -2.88 7.86
CA TRP A 16 -23.70 -3.71 7.64
C TRP A 16 -22.53 -2.85 7.12
N VAL A 17 -21.42 -2.87 7.82
CA VAL A 17 -20.17 -2.26 7.38
C VAL A 17 -19.38 -3.22 6.50
N LEU A 18 -19.34 -4.49 6.92
CA LEU A 18 -18.76 -5.61 6.16
C LEU A 18 -19.74 -6.77 6.20
N ARG A 19 -19.86 -7.54 5.10
CA ARG A 19 -20.73 -8.72 5.04
C ARG A 19 -20.21 -9.75 4.04
N GLY A 20 -20.25 -11.03 4.42
CA GLY A 20 -19.86 -12.12 3.54
C GLY A 20 -18.37 -12.11 3.16
N VAL A 21 -17.49 -11.62 4.04
CA VAL A 21 -16.06 -11.53 3.75
C VAL A 21 -15.41 -12.91 3.87
N ASP A 22 -14.87 -13.40 2.76
CA ASP A 22 -14.02 -14.58 2.68
C ASP A 22 -12.59 -14.16 2.34
N LEU A 23 -11.66 -14.38 3.26
CA LEU A 23 -10.28 -13.91 3.12
C LEU A 23 -9.32 -14.87 3.80
N THR A 24 -8.22 -15.19 3.11
CA THR A 24 -7.06 -15.86 3.70
C THR A 24 -5.88 -14.90 3.74
N LEU A 25 -5.35 -14.66 4.95
CA LEU A 25 -4.12 -13.91 5.16
C LEU A 25 -2.95 -14.89 5.35
N PRO A 26 -2.01 -14.95 4.42
CA PRO A 26 -0.81 -15.79 4.55
C PRO A 26 0.08 -15.34 5.72
N ALA A 27 1.04 -16.18 6.10
CA ALA A 27 2.14 -15.76 6.96
C ALA A 27 3.21 -15.02 6.13
N ARG A 28 4.07 -14.25 6.77
CA ARG A 28 5.22 -13.58 6.15
C ARG A 28 4.81 -12.70 4.97
N THR A 29 3.77 -11.91 5.15
CA THR A 29 3.13 -11.15 4.07
C THR A 29 2.91 -9.73 4.51
N LEU A 30 3.25 -8.78 3.66
CA LEU A 30 2.88 -7.39 3.79
C LEU A 30 1.57 -7.16 3.02
N VAL A 31 0.52 -6.76 3.73
CA VAL A 31 -0.83 -6.59 3.17
C VAL A 31 -1.23 -5.13 3.24
N ARG A 32 -1.51 -4.52 2.11
CA ARG A 32 -2.09 -3.20 2.00
C ARG A 32 -3.61 -3.29 1.95
N VAL A 33 -4.32 -2.45 2.71
CA VAL A 33 -5.78 -2.32 2.64
C VAL A 33 -6.13 -0.94 2.09
N GLU A 34 -6.87 -0.92 1.00
CA GLU A 34 -7.32 0.28 0.29
C GLU A 34 -8.83 0.41 0.32
N GLY A 35 -9.32 1.61 0.05
CA GLY A 35 -10.75 1.92 -0.06
C GLY A 35 -11.05 3.34 0.35
N GLY A 36 -12.20 3.86 -0.05
CA GLY A 36 -12.68 5.19 0.36
C GLY A 36 -12.95 5.30 1.87
N ASN A 37 -13.26 6.50 2.34
CA ASN A 37 -13.67 6.70 3.71
C ASN A 37 -15.02 6.00 3.97
N GLY A 38 -15.18 5.38 5.15
CA GLY A 38 -16.40 4.68 5.52
C GLY A 38 -16.62 3.31 4.87
N THR A 39 -15.71 2.82 4.02
CA THR A 39 -15.85 1.51 3.34
C THR A 39 -15.53 0.29 4.23
N GLY A 40 -15.17 0.51 5.51
CA GLY A 40 -14.92 -0.56 6.47
C GLY A 40 -13.45 -0.96 6.65
N LYS A 41 -12.48 -0.15 6.20
CA LYS A 41 -11.05 -0.43 6.38
C LYS A 41 -10.70 -0.67 7.85
N SER A 42 -10.94 0.33 8.72
CA SER A 42 -10.63 0.22 10.16
C SER A 42 -11.44 -0.89 10.84
N THR A 43 -12.69 -1.15 10.38
CA THR A 43 -13.49 -2.29 10.86
C THR A 43 -12.82 -3.62 10.52
N LEU A 44 -12.32 -3.78 9.28
CA LEU A 44 -11.55 -4.96 8.89
C LEU A 44 -10.29 -5.10 9.76
N LEU A 45 -9.53 -4.03 9.94
CA LEU A 45 -8.31 -4.04 10.76
C LEU A 45 -8.61 -4.45 12.20
N ARG A 46 -9.67 -3.93 12.83
CA ARG A 46 -10.09 -4.27 14.20
C ARG A 46 -10.52 -5.74 14.34
N LEU A 47 -11.24 -6.27 13.33
CA LEU A 47 -11.60 -7.69 13.27
C LEU A 47 -10.35 -8.58 13.15
N LEU A 48 -9.38 -8.22 12.32
CA LEU A 48 -8.11 -8.94 12.18
C LEU A 48 -7.30 -8.89 13.48
N ALA A 49 -7.24 -7.73 14.12
CA ALA A 49 -6.55 -7.54 15.41
C ALA A 49 -7.26 -8.26 16.58
N GLY A 50 -8.52 -8.67 16.40
CA GLY A 50 -9.29 -9.30 17.47
C GLY A 50 -9.86 -8.33 18.48
N LEU A 51 -9.90 -7.04 18.17
CA LEU A 51 -10.52 -6.01 18.99
C LEU A 51 -12.04 -6.06 18.91
N ASP A 52 -12.56 -6.43 17.74
CA ASP A 52 -13.98 -6.66 17.52
C ASP A 52 -14.23 -8.14 17.18
N ALA A 53 -15.40 -8.62 17.60
CA ALA A 53 -15.90 -9.94 17.20
C ALA A 53 -16.77 -9.80 15.94
N PRO A 54 -16.73 -10.76 14.99
CA PRO A 54 -17.64 -10.75 13.86
C PRO A 54 -19.08 -10.96 14.33
N ALA A 55 -20.05 -10.25 13.72
CA ALA A 55 -21.47 -10.45 13.96
C ALA A 55 -22.03 -11.68 13.19
N GLU A 56 -21.40 -12.01 12.06
CA GLU A 56 -21.67 -13.22 11.26
C GLU A 56 -20.35 -13.86 10.83
N GLY A 57 -20.38 -15.17 10.57
CA GLY A 57 -19.20 -15.90 10.11
C GLY A 57 -18.19 -16.18 11.22
N ARG A 58 -16.95 -16.48 10.83
CA ARG A 58 -15.90 -16.85 11.81
C ARG A 58 -14.51 -16.47 11.32
N ILE A 59 -13.63 -16.16 12.27
CA ILE A 59 -12.21 -15.91 12.05
C ILE A 59 -11.43 -17.02 12.76
N THR A 60 -10.58 -17.73 12.01
CA THR A 60 -9.78 -18.86 12.51
C THR A 60 -8.29 -18.62 12.26
N GLY A 61 -7.42 -19.33 12.99
CA GLY A 61 -5.97 -19.22 12.83
C GLY A 61 -5.44 -17.84 13.23
N ARG A 62 -6.02 -17.25 14.29
CA ARG A 62 -5.49 -16.01 14.89
C ARG A 62 -4.05 -16.20 15.34
N ARG A 63 -3.24 -15.19 15.21
CA ARG A 63 -1.85 -15.21 15.66
C ARG A 63 -1.78 -15.02 17.16
N ALA A 64 -0.86 -15.72 17.82
CA ALA A 64 -0.72 -15.68 19.27
C ALA A 64 -0.34 -14.27 19.76
N ARG A 65 0.58 -13.61 19.04
CA ARG A 65 1.01 -12.25 19.35
C ARG A 65 0.50 -11.30 18.26
N THR A 66 -0.55 -10.59 18.59
CA THR A 66 -1.14 -9.57 17.70
C THR A 66 -0.98 -8.20 18.34
N ALA A 67 -0.52 -7.23 17.55
CA ALA A 67 -0.46 -5.83 17.96
C ALA A 67 -1.19 -4.94 16.96
N TYR A 68 -1.79 -3.87 17.47
CA TYR A 68 -2.57 -2.92 16.71
C TYR A 68 -2.14 -1.49 17.04
N VAL A 69 -1.89 -0.70 16.02
CA VAL A 69 -1.68 0.75 16.11
C VAL A 69 -2.96 1.42 15.63
N PRO A 70 -3.71 2.10 16.50
CA PRO A 70 -4.92 2.83 16.12
C PRO A 70 -4.56 4.16 15.43
N GLU A 71 -5.48 4.67 14.60
CA GLU A 71 -5.40 6.02 14.04
C GLU A 71 -5.25 7.11 15.12
N ARG A 72 -5.88 6.90 16.29
CA ARG A 72 -5.84 7.82 17.42
C ARG A 72 -5.29 7.14 18.67
N PHE A 73 -4.22 7.72 19.19
CA PHE A 73 -3.60 7.23 20.42
C PHE A 73 -4.41 7.66 21.66
N PRO A 74 -4.66 6.75 22.65
CA PRO A 74 -5.37 7.07 23.87
C PRO A 74 -4.45 7.83 24.85
N ALA A 75 -4.29 9.14 24.68
CA ALA A 75 -3.40 9.96 25.50
C ALA A 75 -3.91 10.20 26.95
N ALA A 76 -5.16 9.89 27.25
CA ALA A 76 -5.78 10.20 28.57
C ALA A 76 -5.39 9.22 29.69
N LEU A 77 -4.39 8.37 29.52
CA LEU A 77 -3.95 7.43 30.54
C LEU A 77 -2.97 8.11 31.52
N PRO A 78 -3.07 7.85 32.84
CA PRO A 78 -2.20 8.44 33.86
C PRO A 78 -0.83 7.73 33.94
N LEU A 79 -0.17 7.61 32.82
CA LEU A 79 1.11 6.92 32.67
C LEU A 79 2.11 7.80 31.94
N THR A 80 3.40 7.60 32.22
CA THR A 80 4.48 8.14 31.37
C THR A 80 4.66 7.27 30.11
N ALA A 81 5.33 7.79 29.08
CA ALA A 81 5.61 7.03 27.85
C ALA A 81 6.27 5.67 28.15
N THR A 82 7.33 5.65 28.95
CA THR A 82 7.98 4.40 29.37
C THR A 82 7.07 3.54 30.23
N GLY A 83 6.34 4.11 31.18
CA GLY A 83 5.40 3.37 32.04
C GLY A 83 4.35 2.63 31.21
N TYR A 84 3.78 3.30 30.22
CA TYR A 84 2.83 2.71 29.27
C TYR A 84 3.44 1.56 28.47
N LEU A 85 4.61 1.78 27.86
CA LEU A 85 5.30 0.75 27.07
C LEU A 85 5.66 -0.47 27.92
N VAL A 86 6.16 -0.28 29.14
CA VAL A 86 6.49 -1.37 30.07
C VAL A 86 5.23 -2.14 30.46
N HIS A 87 4.13 -1.43 30.74
CA HIS A 87 2.86 -2.05 31.08
C HIS A 87 2.36 -2.95 29.95
N LEU A 88 2.33 -2.46 28.72
CA LEU A 88 1.91 -3.25 27.56
C LEU A 88 2.89 -4.39 27.25
N GLY A 89 4.19 -4.18 27.39
CA GLY A 89 5.17 -5.25 27.26
C GLY A 89 4.92 -6.40 28.22
N ARG A 90 4.53 -6.10 29.47
CA ARG A 90 4.13 -7.12 30.46
C ARG A 90 2.85 -7.85 30.08
N ILE A 91 1.85 -7.16 29.54
CA ILE A 91 0.63 -7.78 29.01
C ILE A 91 0.98 -8.78 27.91
N HIS A 92 1.97 -8.47 27.09
CA HIS A 92 2.49 -9.38 26.06
C HIS A 92 3.46 -10.45 26.60
N GLY A 93 3.60 -10.59 27.93
CA GLY A 93 4.40 -11.65 28.57
C GLY A 93 5.88 -11.33 28.76
N LEU A 94 6.34 -10.10 28.49
CA LEU A 94 7.71 -9.71 28.75
C LEU A 94 7.95 -9.53 30.27
N ARG A 95 9.13 -9.93 30.74
CA ARG A 95 9.58 -9.59 32.10
C ARG A 95 9.82 -8.08 32.21
N SER A 96 9.59 -7.48 33.40
CA SER A 96 9.66 -6.02 33.58
C SER A 96 10.99 -5.41 33.13
N ALA A 97 12.12 -6.06 33.42
CA ALA A 97 13.43 -5.58 32.99
C ALA A 97 13.58 -5.56 31.44
N GLU A 98 13.11 -6.62 30.79
CA GLU A 98 13.13 -6.74 29.33
C GLU A 98 12.16 -5.74 28.68
N ALA A 99 10.94 -5.60 29.22
CA ALA A 99 9.99 -4.60 28.74
C ALA A 99 10.57 -3.17 28.84
N LYS A 100 11.25 -2.85 29.95
CA LYS A 100 11.91 -1.56 30.13
C LYS A 100 13.05 -1.33 29.14
N ARG A 101 13.88 -2.33 28.91
CA ARG A 101 14.99 -2.27 27.94
C ARG A 101 14.44 -2.01 26.53
N ARG A 102 13.50 -2.83 26.08
CA ARG A 102 12.89 -2.69 24.75
C ARG A 102 12.12 -1.37 24.59
N ALA A 103 11.44 -0.91 25.64
CA ALA A 103 10.78 0.40 25.62
C ALA A 103 11.79 1.54 25.35
N GLY A 104 12.96 1.51 26.04
CA GLY A 104 14.02 2.48 25.79
C GLY A 104 14.58 2.39 24.36
N GLU A 105 14.82 1.19 23.86
CA GLU A 105 15.31 0.98 22.49
C GLU A 105 14.35 1.53 21.44
N TRP A 106 13.04 1.22 21.54
CA TRP A 106 12.06 1.71 20.58
C TRP A 106 11.84 3.22 20.67
N LEU A 107 11.84 3.80 21.89
CA LEU A 107 11.79 5.25 22.04
C LEU A 107 13.01 5.92 21.40
N THR A 108 14.21 5.34 21.52
CA THR A 108 15.41 5.85 20.88
C THR A 108 15.34 5.73 19.36
N ARG A 109 14.92 4.57 18.83
CA ARG A 109 14.77 4.34 17.39
C ARG A 109 13.81 5.36 16.75
N PHE A 110 12.72 5.70 17.44
CA PHE A 110 11.75 6.69 16.96
C PHE A 110 12.09 8.15 17.33
N GLY A 111 13.24 8.42 17.94
CA GLY A 111 13.64 9.78 18.35
C GLY A 111 12.69 10.38 19.39
N ALA A 112 12.24 9.58 20.35
CA ALA A 112 11.36 9.99 21.46
C ALA A 112 11.97 9.71 22.84
N ALA A 113 13.28 9.44 22.94
CA ALA A 113 13.97 9.10 24.19
C ALA A 113 13.83 10.20 25.24
N ASP A 114 13.91 11.49 24.86
CA ASP A 114 13.80 12.63 25.75
C ASP A 114 12.42 12.74 26.40
N HIS A 115 11.40 12.12 25.80
CA HIS A 115 10.02 12.07 26.29
C HIS A 115 9.71 10.81 27.10
N ALA A 116 10.70 9.98 27.42
CA ALA A 116 10.51 8.71 28.10
C ALA A 116 9.75 8.84 29.46
N ARG A 117 9.95 9.94 30.17
CA ARG A 117 9.31 10.22 31.48
C ARG A 117 8.14 11.19 31.38
N THR A 118 7.83 11.71 30.20
CA THR A 118 6.72 12.65 30.00
C THR A 118 5.39 11.91 30.14
N PRO A 119 4.42 12.44 30.88
CA PRO A 119 3.05 11.90 30.92
C PRO A 119 2.43 11.85 29.52
N LEU A 120 1.67 10.79 29.21
CA LEU A 120 1.06 10.62 27.88
C LEU A 120 0.18 11.79 27.48
N ALA A 121 -0.52 12.39 28.46
CA ALA A 121 -1.40 13.55 28.23
C ALA A 121 -0.65 14.82 27.80
N GLU A 122 0.64 14.91 28.08
CA GLU A 122 1.49 16.06 27.75
C GLU A 122 2.28 15.88 26.45
N LEU A 123 2.21 14.70 25.86
CA LEU A 123 2.90 14.41 24.60
C LEU A 123 2.25 15.17 23.42
N SER A 124 3.08 15.69 22.52
CA SER A 124 2.59 16.16 21.24
C SER A 124 1.93 15.03 20.44
N LYS A 125 1.06 15.36 19.48
CA LYS A 125 0.44 14.36 18.59
C LYS A 125 1.49 13.47 17.93
N GLY A 126 2.59 14.04 17.42
CA GLY A 126 3.66 13.28 16.77
C GLY A 126 4.40 12.36 17.73
N THR A 127 4.70 12.83 18.94
CA THR A 127 5.37 12.02 19.98
C THR A 127 4.44 10.90 20.47
N SER A 128 3.15 11.19 20.66
CA SER A 128 2.14 10.17 21.00
C SER A 128 2.08 9.06 19.93
N GLN A 129 2.15 9.43 18.66
CA GLN A 129 2.15 8.46 17.56
C GLN A 129 3.43 7.59 17.57
N LYS A 130 4.60 8.18 17.87
CA LYS A 130 5.84 7.43 18.06
C LYS A 130 5.71 6.38 19.18
N VAL A 131 5.07 6.75 20.30
CA VAL A 131 4.80 5.83 21.41
C VAL A 131 3.80 4.74 21.00
N ALA A 132 2.76 5.08 20.21
CA ALA A 132 1.78 4.12 19.69
C ALA A 132 2.43 3.05 18.80
N VAL A 133 3.37 3.45 17.96
CA VAL A 133 4.10 2.51 17.10
C VAL A 133 5.09 1.67 17.93
N ALA A 134 5.83 2.31 18.86
CA ALA A 134 6.77 1.63 19.73
C ALA A 134 6.08 0.50 20.54
N GLN A 135 4.87 0.74 21.08
CA GLN A 135 4.12 -0.26 21.84
C GLN A 135 3.76 -1.49 20.98
N ALA A 136 3.43 -1.30 19.72
CA ALA A 136 3.04 -2.39 18.86
C ALA A 136 4.24 -3.27 18.43
N LEU A 137 5.42 -2.66 18.30
CA LEU A 137 6.64 -3.36 17.89
C LEU A 137 7.38 -4.03 19.06
N LEU A 138 7.21 -3.52 20.27
CA LEU A 138 7.93 -3.93 21.47
C LEU A 138 7.82 -5.44 21.77
N ALA A 139 6.67 -6.05 21.50
CA ALA A 139 6.42 -7.46 21.78
C ALA A 139 6.72 -8.39 20.58
N GLU A 140 7.29 -7.85 19.52
CA GLU A 140 7.61 -8.62 18.30
C GLU A 140 6.41 -9.43 17.78
N PRO A 141 5.32 -8.78 17.38
CA PRO A 141 4.07 -9.46 17.06
C PRO A 141 4.20 -10.37 15.82
N ASP A 142 3.42 -11.46 15.80
CA ASP A 142 3.27 -12.33 14.64
C ASP A 142 2.26 -11.76 13.62
N LEU A 143 1.35 -10.89 14.12
CA LEU A 143 0.46 -10.05 13.32
C LEU A 143 0.55 -8.60 13.80
N LEU A 144 1.04 -7.73 12.93
CA LEU A 144 1.09 -6.29 13.16
C LEU A 144 0.02 -5.61 12.29
N VAL A 145 -0.87 -4.86 12.93
CA VAL A 145 -1.95 -4.14 12.24
C VAL A 145 -1.77 -2.64 12.45
N LEU A 146 -1.65 -1.90 11.35
CA LEU A 146 -1.31 -0.48 11.33
C LEU A 146 -2.44 0.33 10.66
N ASP A 147 -3.20 1.08 11.47
CA ASP A 147 -4.28 1.94 10.99
C ASP A 147 -3.78 3.38 10.91
N GLU A 148 -3.37 3.82 9.72
CA GLU A 148 -2.79 5.13 9.44
C GLU A 148 -1.60 5.51 10.35
N ALA A 149 -0.78 4.51 10.68
CA ALA A 149 0.28 4.63 11.68
C ALA A 149 1.39 5.64 11.33
N TRP A 150 1.55 6.02 10.06
CA TRP A 150 2.53 7.02 9.61
C TRP A 150 2.03 8.46 9.79
N THR A 151 0.71 8.63 10.01
CA THR A 151 0.10 9.95 10.19
C THR A 151 0.65 10.62 11.45
N GLY A 152 1.15 11.86 11.32
CA GLY A 152 1.74 12.62 12.42
C GLY A 152 3.21 12.32 12.75
N LEU A 153 3.82 11.28 12.15
CA LEU A 153 5.25 11.02 12.27
C LEU A 153 6.06 12.01 11.40
N ASP A 154 7.21 12.41 11.90
CA ASP A 154 8.22 13.11 11.10
C ASP A 154 8.91 12.17 10.09
N THR A 155 9.71 12.73 9.18
CA THR A 155 10.36 11.97 8.10
C THR A 155 11.26 10.85 8.64
N ALA A 156 12.02 11.11 9.71
CA ALA A 156 12.92 10.11 10.28
C ALA A 156 12.13 8.94 10.93
N ALA A 157 11.07 9.26 11.68
CA ALA A 157 10.23 8.25 12.29
C ALA A 157 9.42 7.45 11.27
N ARG A 158 9.01 8.07 10.14
CA ARG A 158 8.38 7.33 9.02
C ARG A 158 9.34 6.31 8.41
N ALA A 159 10.57 6.72 8.12
CA ALA A 159 11.59 5.82 7.58
C ALA A 159 11.92 4.68 8.56
N GLU A 160 11.93 4.98 9.87
CA GLU A 160 12.12 3.97 10.91
C GLU A 160 10.96 2.96 10.94
N LEU A 161 9.72 3.43 10.81
CA LEU A 161 8.56 2.53 10.73
C LEU A 161 8.61 1.65 9.49
N ASP A 162 8.97 2.21 8.33
CA ASP A 162 9.15 1.43 7.09
C ASP A 162 10.18 0.32 7.28
N ARG A 163 11.32 0.62 7.94
CA ARG A 163 12.36 -0.36 8.27
C ARG A 163 11.85 -1.43 9.24
N ALA A 164 11.17 -1.02 10.32
CA ALA A 164 10.62 -1.94 11.31
C ALA A 164 9.56 -2.87 10.70
N VAL A 165 8.73 -2.39 9.77
CA VAL A 165 7.78 -3.21 9.01
C VAL A 165 8.52 -4.27 8.19
N ALA A 166 9.56 -3.88 7.44
CA ALA A 166 10.36 -4.82 6.66
C ALA A 166 11.06 -5.87 7.55
N GLU A 167 11.65 -5.45 8.68
CA GLU A 167 12.25 -6.33 9.69
C GLU A 167 11.22 -7.36 10.21
N ARG A 168 9.99 -6.94 10.51
CA ARG A 168 8.94 -7.83 11.02
C ARG A 168 8.50 -8.86 9.97
N VAL A 169 8.30 -8.44 8.72
CA VAL A 169 7.95 -9.35 7.62
C VAL A 169 9.09 -10.36 7.37
N ALA A 170 10.33 -9.90 7.35
CA ALA A 170 11.50 -10.77 7.19
C ALA A 170 11.61 -11.80 8.34
N ALA A 171 11.26 -11.40 9.59
CA ALA A 171 11.19 -12.28 10.75
C ALA A 171 9.99 -13.24 10.75
N GLY A 172 9.12 -13.19 9.73
CA GLY A 172 8.01 -14.12 9.56
C GLY A 172 6.65 -13.62 9.99
N ALA A 173 6.53 -12.36 10.43
CA ALA A 173 5.25 -11.77 10.78
C ALA A 173 4.41 -11.45 9.54
N THR A 174 3.10 -11.36 9.74
CA THR A 174 2.19 -10.73 8.78
C THR A 174 1.97 -9.29 9.22
N VAL A 175 2.11 -8.34 8.29
CA VAL A 175 1.80 -6.94 8.55
C VAL A 175 0.64 -6.51 7.67
N VAL A 176 -0.40 -5.91 8.27
CA VAL A 176 -1.56 -5.37 7.56
C VAL A 176 -1.62 -3.88 7.83
N PHE A 177 -1.68 -3.06 6.78
CA PHE A 177 -1.66 -1.61 6.95
C PHE A 177 -2.66 -0.88 6.06
N VAL A 178 -3.11 0.27 6.56
CA VAL A 178 -3.83 1.32 5.83
C VAL A 178 -2.98 2.57 5.86
N ASP A 179 -2.85 3.24 4.74
CA ASP A 179 -2.25 4.58 4.64
C ASP A 179 -2.90 5.34 3.48
N HIS A 180 -3.08 6.66 3.65
CA HIS A 180 -3.63 7.53 2.61
C HIS A 180 -2.60 7.87 1.53
N ASP A 181 -1.30 7.81 1.83
CA ASP A 181 -0.25 8.00 0.82
C ASP A 181 -0.13 6.74 -0.06
N PRO A 182 -0.48 6.81 -1.35
CA PRO A 182 -0.37 5.66 -2.25
C PRO A 182 1.09 5.19 -2.43
N ARG A 183 2.06 6.08 -2.18
CA ARG A 183 3.48 5.76 -2.27
C ARG A 183 4.04 5.06 -1.03
N ARG A 184 3.26 5.00 0.06
CA ARG A 184 3.68 4.31 1.28
C ARG A 184 3.90 2.83 1.00
N LEU A 185 5.16 2.37 1.17
CA LEU A 185 5.58 1.00 0.88
C LEU A 185 5.15 0.53 -0.53
N ALA A 186 5.17 1.46 -1.52
CA ALA A 186 4.80 1.16 -2.90
C ALA A 186 5.71 0.05 -3.45
N GLY A 187 5.09 -0.95 -4.08
CA GLY A 187 5.81 -2.10 -4.64
C GLY A 187 6.30 -3.13 -3.61
N ALA A 188 6.23 -2.84 -2.29
CA ALA A 188 6.63 -3.78 -1.26
C ALA A 188 5.48 -4.68 -0.77
N ALA A 189 4.21 -4.29 -0.99
CA ALA A 189 3.07 -5.07 -0.55
C ALA A 189 2.90 -6.34 -1.41
N ASP A 190 2.91 -7.50 -0.76
CA ASP A 190 2.68 -8.81 -1.40
C ASP A 190 1.21 -9.01 -1.78
N LEU A 191 0.32 -8.36 -1.06
CA LEU A 191 -1.13 -8.46 -1.24
C LEU A 191 -1.78 -7.10 -1.03
N THR A 192 -2.61 -6.69 -1.97
CA THR A 192 -3.49 -5.53 -1.80
C THR A 192 -4.94 -5.98 -1.69
N LEU A 193 -5.64 -5.49 -0.69
CA LEU A 193 -7.06 -5.71 -0.45
C LEU A 193 -7.81 -4.41 -0.64
N ARG A 194 -8.96 -4.45 -1.28
CA ARG A 194 -9.85 -3.29 -1.43
C ARG A 194 -11.17 -3.51 -0.72
N THR A 195 -11.53 -2.57 0.16
CA THR A 195 -12.84 -2.54 0.80
C THR A 195 -13.81 -1.69 0.00
N GLY A 196 -15.03 -2.16 -0.20
CA GLY A 196 -16.08 -1.43 -0.92
C GLY A 196 -17.35 -2.26 -1.06
N GLY A 197 -18.52 -1.60 -1.13
CA GLY A 197 -19.81 -2.29 -1.24
C GLY A 197 -20.11 -3.28 -0.11
N GLY A 198 -19.52 -3.07 1.08
CA GLY A 198 -19.64 -4.00 2.20
C GLY A 198 -18.76 -5.26 2.11
N GLY A 199 -18.00 -5.42 1.03
CA GLY A 199 -17.10 -6.55 0.80
C GLY A 199 -15.61 -6.19 0.91
N VAL A 200 -14.77 -7.24 0.85
CA VAL A 200 -13.31 -7.14 0.77
C VAL A 200 -12.83 -7.99 -0.40
N HIS A 201 -12.14 -7.39 -1.34
CA HIS A 201 -11.68 -8.08 -2.54
C HIS A 201 -10.15 -8.00 -2.63
N ARG A 202 -9.52 -9.07 -3.10
CA ARG A 202 -8.11 -8.99 -3.51
C ARG A 202 -8.02 -8.10 -4.75
N VAL A 203 -7.16 -7.10 -4.67
CA VAL A 203 -6.68 -6.43 -5.87
C VAL A 203 -5.59 -7.34 -6.43
N THR A 204 -5.93 -8.15 -7.41
CA THR A 204 -4.89 -8.73 -8.26
C THR A 204 -4.25 -7.52 -8.91
N ALA A 205 -2.97 -7.24 -8.60
CA ALA A 205 -2.26 -6.21 -9.35
C ALA A 205 -2.53 -6.53 -10.82
N PRO A 206 -3.14 -5.63 -11.59
CA PRO A 206 -3.06 -5.81 -13.02
C PRO A 206 -1.55 -5.87 -13.30
N ALA A 207 -1.12 -6.84 -14.10
CA ALA A 207 0.19 -6.74 -14.74
C ALA A 207 0.34 -5.27 -15.17
N PRO A 208 1.52 -4.63 -15.06
CA PRO A 208 1.67 -3.18 -15.21
C PRO A 208 0.98 -2.74 -16.49
N THR A 209 -0.28 -2.41 -16.35
CA THR A 209 -1.18 -1.98 -17.42
C THR A 209 -1.34 -0.49 -17.22
N GLY A 210 -0.83 0.23 -18.15
CA GLY A 210 -1.10 1.59 -18.51
C GLY A 210 -1.73 2.55 -17.49
N PRO A 211 -1.71 3.83 -17.72
CA PRO A 211 -2.07 4.88 -16.78
C PRO A 211 -3.49 4.66 -16.22
N ALA A 212 -3.64 4.87 -14.90
CA ALA A 212 -4.91 4.73 -14.16
C ALA A 212 -6.04 5.49 -14.87
N PRO A 213 -7.27 4.90 -14.97
CA PRO A 213 -8.41 5.61 -15.55
C PRO A 213 -8.77 6.79 -14.63
N GLY A 214 -8.51 7.99 -15.11
CA GLY A 214 -8.76 9.26 -14.41
C GLY A 214 -8.37 10.44 -15.29
N PRO A 215 -8.67 11.67 -14.89
CA PRO A 215 -8.21 12.82 -15.64
C PRO A 215 -6.69 12.83 -15.71
N HIS A 216 -6.18 13.11 -16.90
CA HIS A 216 -4.76 13.22 -17.17
C HIS A 216 -4.41 14.67 -17.49
N VAL A 217 -3.15 15.02 -17.28
CA VAL A 217 -2.59 16.33 -17.62
C VAL A 217 -1.46 16.11 -18.61
N LEU A 218 -1.51 16.84 -19.73
CA LEU A 218 -0.41 16.92 -20.67
C LEU A 218 0.56 18.02 -20.19
N ILE A 219 1.80 17.65 -19.99
CA ILE A 219 2.89 18.58 -19.68
C ILE A 219 3.86 18.59 -20.86
N GLU A 220 4.01 19.74 -21.52
CA GLU A 220 5.06 19.97 -22.50
C GLU A 220 6.23 20.70 -21.85
N ALA A 221 7.40 20.09 -21.90
CA ALA A 221 8.61 20.66 -21.34
C ALA A 221 9.78 20.58 -22.32
N VAL A 222 10.65 21.58 -22.30
CA VAL A 222 11.89 21.63 -23.10
C VAL A 222 13.08 21.52 -22.18
N GLY A 223 13.86 20.47 -22.38
CA GLY A 223 15.13 20.29 -21.67
C GLY A 223 16.28 21.01 -22.38
N PRO A 224 17.37 21.33 -21.65
CA PRO A 224 18.60 21.80 -22.25
C PRO A 224 19.18 20.78 -23.25
N PRO A 225 19.91 21.20 -24.27
CA PRO A 225 20.48 20.32 -25.28
C PRO A 225 21.29 19.18 -24.62
N GLY A 226 20.91 17.91 -24.90
CA GLY A 226 21.60 16.74 -24.39
C GLY A 226 21.28 16.35 -22.94
N ALA A 227 20.43 17.09 -22.22
CA ALA A 227 20.03 16.73 -20.86
C ALA A 227 19.07 15.52 -20.87
N PRO A 228 19.35 14.46 -20.09
CA PRO A 228 18.42 13.35 -19.94
C PRO A 228 17.19 13.80 -19.12
N LEU A 229 16.03 13.27 -19.46
CA LEU A 229 14.84 13.44 -18.65
C LEU A 229 15.07 12.75 -17.29
N PRO A 230 14.65 13.35 -16.15
CA PRO A 230 14.74 12.70 -14.84
C PRO A 230 14.12 11.28 -14.87
N GLU A 231 14.83 10.29 -14.32
CA GLU A 231 14.45 8.87 -14.43
C GLU A 231 13.24 8.55 -13.55
N ASP A 232 13.15 9.15 -12.35
CA ASP A 232 12.12 8.86 -11.34
C ASP A 232 11.02 9.94 -11.33
N LEU A 233 10.30 10.10 -12.44
CA LEU A 233 9.17 11.01 -12.45
C LEU A 233 7.94 10.39 -11.75
N PRO A 234 7.30 11.11 -10.80
CA PRO A 234 6.12 10.61 -10.08
C PRO A 234 4.97 10.23 -11.02
N GLY A 235 4.30 9.10 -10.73
CA GLY A 235 3.12 8.66 -11.48
C GLY A 235 3.41 7.99 -12.81
N ASP A 236 4.67 7.62 -13.09
CA ASP A 236 5.12 6.95 -14.32
C ASP A 236 4.48 7.55 -15.60
N PRO A 237 4.81 8.82 -15.94
CA PRO A 237 4.17 9.53 -17.03
C PRO A 237 4.42 8.85 -18.37
N ALA A 238 3.35 8.68 -19.15
CA ALA A 238 3.48 8.23 -20.53
C ALA A 238 4.27 9.28 -21.33
N ARG A 239 5.34 8.82 -22.02
CA ARG A 239 6.26 9.68 -22.79
C ARG A 239 5.92 9.59 -24.26
N ASP A 240 5.54 10.69 -24.89
CA ASP A 240 5.43 10.77 -26.35
C ASP A 240 6.74 11.35 -26.91
N ARG A 241 7.50 10.50 -27.61
CA ARG A 241 8.74 10.86 -28.30
C ARG A 241 8.50 11.32 -29.74
N ARG A 242 7.31 11.76 -30.09
CA ARG A 242 7.12 12.33 -31.41
C ARG A 242 7.99 13.58 -31.57
N THR A 243 9.05 13.45 -32.29
CA THR A 243 10.01 14.49 -32.68
C THR A 243 9.25 15.60 -33.40
N GLY A 244 8.74 16.55 -32.65
CA GLY A 244 8.19 17.80 -33.18
C GLY A 244 9.35 18.74 -33.54
N ALA A 245 9.05 19.81 -34.27
CA ALA A 245 9.99 20.79 -34.82
C ALA A 245 10.89 21.55 -33.82
N VAL A 246 10.79 21.21 -32.50
CA VAL A 246 11.59 21.85 -31.44
C VAL A 246 12.53 20.81 -30.82
N PRO A 247 13.85 20.98 -30.94
CA PRO A 247 14.83 20.13 -30.30
C PRO A 247 14.65 20.16 -28.76
N GLY A 248 14.67 18.98 -28.12
CA GLY A 248 14.54 18.87 -26.65
C GLY A 248 13.10 18.94 -26.09
N LEU A 249 12.08 19.05 -26.94
CA LEU A 249 10.68 19.01 -26.49
C LEU A 249 10.27 17.58 -26.09
N VAL A 250 9.74 17.45 -24.90
CA VAL A 250 9.15 16.21 -24.37
C VAL A 250 7.71 16.49 -23.98
N ARG A 251 6.82 15.57 -24.36
CA ARG A 251 5.42 15.53 -23.93
C ARG A 251 5.22 14.42 -22.95
N LEU A 252 4.71 14.77 -21.77
CA LEU A 252 4.42 13.84 -20.69
C LEU A 252 2.92 13.83 -20.44
N THR A 253 2.27 12.68 -20.55
CA THR A 253 0.88 12.51 -20.09
C THR A 253 0.93 11.92 -18.70
N VAL A 254 0.46 12.70 -17.72
CA VAL A 254 0.59 12.45 -16.29
C VAL A 254 -0.81 12.28 -15.69
N PRO A 255 -1.06 11.27 -14.83
CA PRO A 255 -2.30 11.24 -14.05
C PRO A 255 -2.41 12.52 -13.19
N ALA A 256 -3.56 13.18 -13.18
CA ALA A 256 -3.74 14.49 -12.57
C ALA A 256 -3.25 14.62 -11.11
N PRO A 257 -3.38 13.62 -10.23
CA PRO A 257 -2.85 13.69 -8.86
C PRO A 257 -1.31 13.82 -8.76
N TYR A 258 -0.58 13.54 -9.85
CA TYR A 258 0.87 13.59 -9.87
C TYR A 258 1.42 14.80 -10.65
N SER A 259 0.56 15.61 -11.28
CA SER A 259 0.97 16.71 -12.14
C SER A 259 1.89 17.70 -11.44
N ASP A 260 1.55 18.14 -10.23
CA ASP A 260 2.34 19.11 -9.47
C ASP A 260 3.71 18.54 -9.07
N ALA A 261 3.76 17.27 -8.70
CA ALA A 261 5.01 16.60 -8.34
C ALA A 261 5.94 16.42 -9.55
N VAL A 262 5.39 16.13 -10.74
CA VAL A 262 6.16 16.06 -12.00
C VAL A 262 6.67 17.44 -12.40
N LEU A 263 5.83 18.48 -12.30
CA LEU A 263 6.24 19.87 -12.56
C LEU A 263 7.39 20.30 -11.64
N ALA A 264 7.27 20.01 -10.33
CA ALA A 264 8.34 20.30 -9.38
C ALA A 264 9.64 19.55 -9.71
N ALA A 265 9.56 18.26 -10.09
CA ALA A 265 10.73 17.47 -10.47
C ALA A 265 11.43 18.04 -11.72
N LEU A 266 10.68 18.48 -12.72
CA LEU A 266 11.23 19.09 -13.93
C LEU A 266 11.88 20.46 -13.66
N LEU A 267 11.24 21.30 -12.87
CA LEU A 267 11.73 22.64 -12.53
C LEU A 267 12.97 22.61 -11.61
N THR A 268 13.08 21.61 -10.75
CA THR A 268 14.21 21.45 -9.82
C THR A 268 15.32 20.55 -10.33
N ALA A 269 15.15 19.94 -11.51
CA ALA A 269 16.19 19.15 -12.18
C ALA A 269 17.47 19.99 -12.43
N ARG A 270 18.59 19.29 -12.53
CA ARG A 270 19.88 19.97 -12.83
C ARG A 270 20.49 19.37 -14.11
N PRO A 271 20.45 20.13 -15.19
CA PRO A 271 19.89 21.46 -15.41
C PRO A 271 18.35 21.48 -15.41
N PRO A 272 17.71 22.62 -15.07
CA PRO A 272 16.26 22.72 -15.00
C PRO A 272 15.59 22.65 -16.36
N TRP A 273 14.36 22.11 -16.39
CA TRP A 273 13.54 22.04 -17.59
C TRP A 273 12.58 23.23 -17.66
N HIS A 274 12.33 23.71 -18.86
CA HIS A 274 11.39 24.80 -19.10
C HIS A 274 10.00 24.24 -19.44
N ILE A 275 8.98 24.57 -18.64
CA ILE A 275 7.61 24.15 -18.89
C ILE A 275 6.97 25.09 -19.91
N ARG A 276 6.52 24.55 -21.03
CA ARG A 276 5.85 25.32 -22.10
C ARG A 276 4.34 25.33 -21.98
N GLN A 277 3.76 24.19 -21.61
CA GLN A 277 2.32 24.03 -21.54
C GLN A 277 1.94 23.00 -20.48
N VAL A 278 0.82 23.26 -19.82
CA VAL A 278 0.10 22.31 -18.95
C VAL A 278 -1.36 22.36 -19.35
N ALA A 279 -1.93 21.27 -19.80
CA ALA A 279 -3.31 21.21 -20.28
C ALA A 279 -3.99 19.90 -19.84
N PRO A 280 -5.32 19.88 -19.69
CA PRO A 280 -6.05 18.61 -19.54
C PRO A 280 -5.79 17.69 -20.74
N ALA A 281 -5.65 16.39 -20.48
CA ALA A 281 -5.46 15.38 -21.52
C ALA A 281 -6.39 14.19 -21.28
N GLU A 282 -6.78 13.54 -22.38
CA GLU A 282 -7.40 12.22 -22.30
C GLU A 282 -6.36 11.17 -21.97
N ALA A 283 -6.77 10.07 -21.33
CA ALA A 283 -5.88 8.94 -21.07
C ALA A 283 -5.29 8.43 -22.38
N PRO A 284 -3.97 8.16 -22.46
CA PRO A 284 -3.36 7.63 -23.67
C PRO A 284 -4.03 6.29 -24.02
N ALA A 285 -4.44 6.13 -25.29
CA ALA A 285 -5.01 4.89 -25.79
C ALA A 285 -4.02 3.74 -25.62
N TYR A 286 -4.40 2.71 -24.89
CA TYR A 286 -3.61 1.49 -24.72
C TYR A 286 -3.37 0.84 -26.10
N ARG A 287 -2.13 0.78 -26.55
CA ARG A 287 -1.71 -0.13 -27.63
C ARG A 287 -1.07 -1.35 -26.96
N PRO A 288 -1.69 -2.55 -27.02
CA PRO A 288 -1.03 -3.76 -26.59
C PRO A 288 0.24 -3.95 -27.42
N ALA A 289 1.37 -4.18 -26.73
CA ALA A 289 2.60 -4.61 -27.38
C ALA A 289 2.27 -5.86 -28.20
N GLY A 290 2.53 -5.80 -29.53
CA GLY A 290 2.04 -6.74 -30.50
C GLY A 290 2.28 -8.20 -30.10
N ASN A 291 1.21 -8.97 -30.11
CA ASN A 291 1.28 -10.41 -30.21
C ASN A 291 2.02 -10.73 -31.54
N VAL A 292 3.24 -11.20 -31.41
CA VAL A 292 3.93 -11.87 -32.52
C VAL A 292 3.15 -13.17 -32.74
N VAL A 293 2.25 -13.15 -33.70
CA VAL A 293 1.63 -14.37 -34.24
C VAL A 293 2.76 -15.13 -34.91
N PRO A 294 3.10 -16.36 -34.49
CA PRO A 294 4.08 -17.15 -35.22
C PRO A 294 3.51 -17.41 -36.64
N ALA A 295 4.31 -17.10 -37.67
CA ALA A 295 3.97 -17.34 -39.04
C ALA A 295 3.56 -18.80 -39.24
N GLN A 296 2.32 -19.03 -39.62
CA GLN A 296 1.85 -20.34 -40.08
C GLN A 296 2.60 -20.67 -41.37
N ALA A 297 3.29 -21.81 -41.39
CA ALA A 297 3.87 -22.39 -42.56
C ALA A 297 2.78 -22.64 -43.63
N PRO A 298 3.08 -22.47 -44.93
CA PRO A 298 2.09 -22.65 -45.98
C PRO A 298 1.62 -24.11 -46.03
N VAL A 299 0.32 -24.32 -45.93
CA VAL A 299 -0.32 -25.59 -46.15
C VAL A 299 -0.19 -25.93 -47.63
N GLN A 300 0.57 -26.99 -47.95
CA GLN A 300 0.65 -27.57 -49.32
C GLN A 300 -0.76 -28.07 -49.72
N ALA A 301 -1.27 -27.54 -50.79
CA ALA A 301 -2.50 -27.99 -51.45
C ALA A 301 -2.32 -29.43 -51.90
N ARG A 302 -3.11 -30.33 -51.34
CA ARG A 302 -3.31 -31.69 -51.89
C ARG A 302 -4.23 -31.59 -53.06
N THR A 303 -3.73 -32.03 -54.24
CA THR A 303 -4.48 -32.29 -55.47
C THR A 303 -5.51 -33.38 -55.21
N PRO A 304 -6.79 -33.26 -55.65
CA PRO A 304 -7.76 -34.35 -55.54
C PRO A 304 -7.47 -35.43 -56.56
N GLU A 305 -7.31 -36.67 -56.10
CA GLU A 305 -7.30 -37.88 -56.91
C GLU A 305 -8.71 -38.15 -57.49
N ALA A 306 -8.73 -38.48 -58.75
CA ALA A 306 -9.96 -38.85 -59.52
C ALA A 306 -10.50 -40.23 -59.07
N PRO A 307 -11.82 -40.49 -59.12
CA PRO A 307 -12.37 -41.79 -58.75
C PRO A 307 -12.15 -42.83 -59.84
N GLU A 308 -11.56 -43.96 -59.45
CA GLU A 308 -11.56 -45.20 -60.27
C GLU A 308 -12.97 -45.75 -60.44
N VAL A 309 -13.32 -45.98 -61.68
CA VAL A 309 -14.53 -46.71 -62.10
C VAL A 309 -14.20 -48.19 -61.96
N SER A 310 -14.91 -48.88 -61.08
CA SER A 310 -14.89 -50.33 -60.98
C SER A 310 -16.09 -50.91 -61.81
N GLU A 311 -15.74 -51.53 -62.95
CA GLU A 311 -16.64 -52.48 -63.62
C GLU A 311 -16.74 -53.78 -62.84
N ALA A 312 -17.99 -54.23 -62.65
CA ALA A 312 -18.29 -55.57 -62.24
C ALA A 312 -18.67 -56.44 -63.46
N PRO A 313 -18.50 -57.75 -63.37
CA PRO A 313 -19.44 -58.66 -64.07
C PRO A 313 -20.59 -59.07 -63.14
#